data_062be38ed5a36ddd3f2f967f2475fa1b
#
_entry.id   062be38ed5a36ddd3f2f967f2475fa1b
#
_cell.length_a   1.000
_cell.length_b   1.000
_cell.length_c   1.000
_cell.angle_alpha   90.00
_cell.angle_beta   90.00
_cell.angle_gamma   90.00
#
_symmetry.space_group_name_H-M   'P 1'
#
loop_
_entity.id
_entity.type
_entity.pdbx_description
1 polymer ?
#
loop_
_entity_poly.entity_id
_entity_poly.type
_entity_poly.pdbx_seq_one_letter_code
_entity_poly.pdbx_strand_id
1 'polypeptide(L)'
;MSRPTSQLLWMVVGLVAAGGLVFLLWGPIVSSFLHSPGLNSGILAVALVGIVYIFYQVGRLTTDINWIEGFQRGGHTDSFAHPRLLAPLAAMIKDKQHNRLSMSATSLRSVLDGIQARLDEHREISRYLITVLILLGLLGTFIGLLSTINAVTAAITGLEITGSDPAALFDNLKQSLQGPLAGMGTAFSASLFGLSGSLLLGYLDLQAGRAHNRFFGDVEDWLSAQAKLTTGGSMIEGDQPVPAYIQALLEQTAESLDNLQRTISRTEADRLAASNNFKVLADHMIALTDQLRAQQQVVQRLMETQTDMRGVIAKLADVAQHGGFGIDPNSRTHLRNIDALLARMADDIAAGRHNAVQELRSEIKLLTRTIAVAAGMEQQRSS
;
A
#
# COMPACT_ATOMS: atom_id res chain seq x y z
N MET A 1 -25.96 3.73 21.36
CA MET A 1 -24.91 3.34 20.41
C MET A 1 -25.08 4.04 19.08
N SER A 2 -24.00 4.47 18.47
CA SER A 2 -24.06 5.17 17.19
C SER A 2 -24.16 4.16 16.04
N ARG A 3 -25.24 4.24 15.26
CA ARG A 3 -25.41 3.38 14.09
C ARG A 3 -24.39 3.76 13.01
N PRO A 4 -23.82 2.79 12.26
CA PRO A 4 -22.82 3.07 11.21
C PRO A 4 -23.43 3.66 9.93
N THR A 5 -24.60 4.35 10.06
CA THR A 5 -25.32 4.94 8.92
C THR A 5 -24.51 6.02 8.22
N SER A 6 -23.75 6.83 8.97
CA SER A 6 -22.88 7.87 8.41
C SER A 6 -21.76 7.27 7.57
N GLN A 7 -21.12 6.19 8.05
CA GLN A 7 -20.04 5.52 7.32
C GLN A 7 -20.57 4.80 6.08
N LEU A 8 -21.73 4.12 6.20
CA LEU A 8 -22.41 3.52 5.06
C LEU A 8 -22.76 4.56 3.98
N LEU A 9 -23.24 5.74 4.40
CA LEU A 9 -23.55 6.84 3.49
C LEU A 9 -22.27 7.28 2.73
N TRP A 10 -21.16 7.49 3.44
CA TRP A 10 -19.90 7.85 2.80
C TRP A 10 -19.35 6.76 1.86
N MET A 11 -19.54 5.47 2.21
CA MET A 11 -19.20 4.37 1.32
C MET A 11 -20.02 4.40 0.03
N VAL A 12 -21.35 4.64 0.15
CA VAL A 12 -22.25 4.76 -1.01
C VAL A 12 -21.88 5.98 -1.85
N VAL A 13 -21.61 7.14 -1.23
CA VAL A 13 -21.16 8.35 -1.93
C VAL A 13 -19.87 8.10 -2.70
N GLY A 14 -18.89 7.43 -2.09
CA GLY A 14 -17.65 7.06 -2.77
C GLY A 14 -17.88 6.13 -3.97
N LEU A 15 -18.78 5.15 -3.83
CA LEU A 15 -19.12 4.22 -4.90
C LEU A 15 -19.89 4.93 -6.04
N VAL A 16 -20.79 5.84 -5.71
CA VAL A 16 -21.52 6.67 -6.71
C VAL A 16 -20.55 7.61 -7.43
N ALA A 17 -19.61 8.22 -6.71
CA ALA A 17 -18.56 9.06 -7.31
C ALA A 17 -17.67 8.27 -8.27
N ALA A 18 -17.24 7.07 -7.88
CA ALA A 18 -16.49 6.17 -8.74
C ALA A 18 -17.30 5.73 -9.97
N GLY A 19 -18.57 5.38 -9.79
CA GLY A 19 -19.49 5.06 -10.87
C GLY A 19 -19.73 6.22 -11.84
N GLY A 20 -19.84 7.46 -11.31
CA GLY A 20 -19.93 8.67 -12.11
C GLY A 20 -18.67 8.92 -12.94
N LEU A 21 -17.49 8.67 -12.37
CA LEU A 21 -16.22 8.78 -13.09
C LEU A 21 -16.11 7.71 -14.20
N VAL A 22 -16.53 6.47 -13.91
CA VAL A 22 -16.60 5.39 -14.91
C VAL A 22 -17.56 5.76 -16.03
N PHE A 23 -18.71 6.36 -15.70
CA PHE A 23 -19.69 6.81 -16.70
C PHE A 23 -19.13 7.93 -17.60
N LEU A 24 -18.43 8.91 -17.00
CA LEU A 24 -17.79 10.01 -17.74
C LEU A 24 -16.70 9.52 -18.69
N LEU A 25 -15.94 8.50 -18.25
CA LEU A 25 -14.82 7.91 -19.00
C LEU A 25 -15.22 6.61 -19.71
N TRP A 26 -16.50 6.41 -20.01
CA TRP A 26 -17.02 5.14 -20.54
C TRP A 26 -16.27 4.68 -21.80
N GLY A 27 -16.08 5.57 -22.77
CA GLY A 27 -15.39 5.24 -24.03
C GLY A 27 -13.97 4.72 -23.82
N PRO A 28 -13.07 5.49 -23.17
CA PRO A 28 -11.71 5.03 -22.86
C PRO A 28 -11.66 3.76 -22.00
N ILE A 29 -12.59 3.59 -21.06
CA ILE A 29 -12.62 2.41 -20.17
C ILE A 29 -12.99 1.17 -20.97
N VAL A 30 -14.02 1.23 -21.82
CA VAL A 30 -14.41 0.09 -22.66
C VAL A 30 -13.31 -0.27 -23.65
N SER A 31 -12.69 0.71 -24.31
CA SER A 31 -11.56 0.44 -25.22
C SER A 31 -10.40 -0.22 -24.48
N SER A 32 -10.05 0.27 -23.27
CA SER A 32 -9.02 -0.33 -22.42
C SER A 32 -9.39 -1.75 -21.98
N PHE A 33 -10.65 -2.00 -21.65
CA PHE A 33 -11.12 -3.33 -21.26
C PHE A 33 -10.95 -4.36 -22.38
N LEU A 34 -11.24 -3.97 -23.63
CA LEU A 34 -11.17 -4.84 -24.81
C LEU A 34 -9.76 -5.26 -25.20
N HIS A 35 -8.70 -4.60 -24.70
CA HIS A 35 -7.31 -5.02 -24.95
C HIS A 35 -6.99 -6.38 -24.30
N SER A 36 -7.57 -6.70 -23.16
CA SER A 36 -7.38 -7.99 -22.48
C SER A 36 -8.62 -8.35 -21.64
N PRO A 37 -9.73 -8.79 -22.29
CA PRO A 37 -11.01 -9.00 -21.60
C PRO A 37 -10.93 -10.08 -20.52
N GLY A 38 -10.13 -11.15 -20.73
CA GLY A 38 -9.97 -12.23 -19.75
C GLY A 38 -9.34 -11.76 -18.46
N LEU A 39 -8.22 -11.05 -18.54
CA LEU A 39 -7.50 -10.55 -17.37
C LEU A 39 -8.28 -9.42 -16.68
N ASN A 40 -8.79 -8.47 -17.45
CA ASN A 40 -9.52 -7.33 -16.91
C ASN A 40 -10.82 -7.75 -16.23
N SER A 41 -11.53 -8.78 -16.77
CA SER A 41 -12.71 -9.35 -16.09
C SER A 41 -12.35 -10.02 -14.77
N GLY A 42 -11.20 -10.72 -14.69
CA GLY A 42 -10.69 -11.27 -13.43
C GLY A 42 -10.42 -10.20 -12.37
N ILE A 43 -9.77 -9.10 -12.77
CA ILE A 43 -9.51 -7.95 -11.87
C ILE A 43 -10.83 -7.33 -11.38
N LEU A 44 -11.78 -7.10 -12.30
CA LEU A 44 -13.09 -6.55 -11.93
C LEU A 44 -13.90 -7.49 -11.03
N ALA A 45 -13.81 -8.80 -11.25
CA ALA A 45 -14.47 -9.79 -10.39
C ALA A 45 -13.92 -9.74 -8.96
N VAL A 46 -12.59 -9.68 -8.78
CA VAL A 46 -11.97 -9.54 -7.47
C VAL A 46 -12.36 -8.21 -6.81
N ALA A 47 -12.40 -7.11 -7.58
CA ALA A 47 -12.84 -5.81 -7.07
C ALA A 47 -14.30 -5.87 -6.58
N LEU A 48 -15.20 -6.49 -7.35
CA LEU A 48 -16.60 -6.65 -6.99
C LEU A 48 -16.76 -7.51 -5.72
N VAL A 49 -16.05 -8.62 -5.63
CA VAL A 49 -16.03 -9.46 -4.41
C VAL A 49 -15.56 -8.64 -3.21
N GLY A 50 -14.51 -7.83 -3.37
CA GLY A 50 -14.02 -6.95 -2.30
C GLY A 50 -15.06 -5.91 -1.87
N ILE A 51 -15.73 -5.25 -2.80
CA ILE A 51 -16.80 -4.28 -2.51
C ILE A 51 -17.92 -4.97 -1.72
N VAL A 52 -18.43 -6.10 -2.21
CA VAL A 52 -19.51 -6.86 -1.55
C VAL A 52 -19.08 -7.29 -0.15
N TYR A 53 -17.85 -7.78 0.00
CA TYR A 53 -17.32 -8.20 1.29
C TYR A 53 -17.26 -7.06 2.31
N ILE A 54 -16.75 -5.88 1.92
CA ILE A 54 -16.64 -4.72 2.82
C ILE A 54 -18.03 -4.22 3.23
N PHE A 55 -18.98 -4.14 2.30
CA PHE A 55 -20.37 -3.76 2.63
C PHE A 55 -21.04 -4.78 3.55
N TYR A 56 -20.85 -6.07 3.31
CA TYR A 56 -21.35 -7.15 4.16
C TYR A 56 -20.77 -7.05 5.58
N GLN A 57 -19.49 -6.75 5.73
CA GLN A 57 -18.79 -6.59 6.99
C GLN A 57 -19.38 -5.44 7.82
N VAL A 58 -19.56 -4.25 7.21
CA VAL A 58 -20.17 -3.10 7.89
C VAL A 58 -21.66 -3.34 8.19
N GLY A 59 -22.38 -3.98 7.27
CA GLY A 59 -23.80 -4.33 7.45
C GLY A 59 -24.03 -5.24 8.67
N ARG A 60 -23.11 -6.17 8.92
CA ARG A 60 -23.19 -7.08 10.08
C ARG A 60 -23.08 -6.37 11.43
N LEU A 61 -22.33 -5.24 11.51
CA LEU A 61 -22.28 -4.46 12.76
C LEU A 61 -23.66 -3.99 13.22
N THR A 62 -24.56 -3.71 12.28
CA THR A 62 -25.93 -3.28 12.63
C THR A 62 -26.69 -4.36 13.40
N THR A 63 -26.43 -5.64 13.13
CA THR A 63 -27.04 -6.76 13.84
C THR A 63 -26.55 -6.83 15.29
N ASP A 64 -25.24 -6.67 15.50
CA ASP A 64 -24.65 -6.67 16.84
C ASP A 64 -25.08 -5.43 17.64
N ILE A 65 -25.19 -4.26 17.00
CA ILE A 65 -25.72 -3.03 17.63
C ILE A 65 -27.20 -3.22 18.05
N ASN A 66 -28.03 -3.75 17.16
CA ASN A 66 -29.44 -3.99 17.47
C ASN A 66 -29.62 -4.97 18.65
N TRP A 67 -28.74 -5.96 18.77
CA TRP A 67 -28.75 -6.89 19.90
C TRP A 67 -28.44 -6.17 21.23
N ILE A 68 -27.41 -5.28 21.24
CA ILE A 68 -27.10 -4.49 22.46
C ILE A 68 -28.25 -3.54 22.82
N GLU A 69 -28.81 -2.84 21.83
CA GLU A 69 -29.95 -1.96 22.06
C GLU A 69 -31.19 -2.73 22.63
N GLY A 70 -31.42 -3.95 22.11
CA GLY A 70 -32.45 -4.83 22.60
C GLY A 70 -32.23 -5.26 24.06
N PHE A 71 -30.97 -5.59 24.38
CA PHE A 71 -30.60 -5.92 25.77
C PHE A 71 -30.78 -4.73 26.71
N GLN A 72 -30.40 -3.52 26.31
CA GLN A 72 -30.59 -2.29 27.11
C GLN A 72 -32.06 -1.97 27.38
N ARG A 73 -32.96 -2.33 26.47
CA ARG A 73 -34.41 -2.12 26.63
C ARG A 73 -35.11 -3.19 27.48
N GLY A 74 -34.36 -4.14 28.07
CA GLY A 74 -34.91 -5.20 28.91
C GLY A 74 -35.63 -6.31 28.15
N GLY A 75 -35.40 -6.42 26.83
CA GLY A 75 -35.94 -7.49 25.99
C GLY A 75 -35.28 -8.85 26.30
N HIS A 76 -36.06 -9.93 26.19
CA HIS A 76 -35.53 -11.29 26.30
C HIS A 76 -34.57 -11.53 25.13
N THR A 77 -33.35 -11.92 25.43
CA THR A 77 -32.26 -12.13 24.45
C THR A 77 -32.58 -13.17 23.38
N ASP A 78 -33.54 -14.05 23.60
CA ASP A 78 -33.93 -15.10 22.66
C ASP A 78 -34.71 -14.60 21.42
N SER A 79 -35.27 -13.35 21.49
CA SER A 79 -36.03 -12.76 20.36
C SER A 79 -35.18 -12.01 19.34
N PHE A 80 -33.87 -11.80 19.59
CA PHE A 80 -33.00 -11.05 18.71
C PHE A 80 -32.04 -11.99 17.97
N ALA A 81 -31.68 -11.60 16.74
CA ALA A 81 -30.67 -12.35 15.94
C ALA A 81 -29.39 -12.53 16.77
N HIS A 82 -28.86 -13.74 16.81
CA HIS A 82 -27.69 -14.09 17.60
C HIS A 82 -26.46 -13.26 17.14
N PRO A 83 -25.86 -12.47 18.04
CA PRO A 83 -24.71 -11.66 17.71
C PRO A 83 -23.52 -12.59 17.43
N ARG A 84 -22.72 -12.29 16.41
CA ARG A 84 -21.55 -13.09 16.08
C ARG A 84 -20.27 -12.52 16.66
N LEU A 85 -20.10 -11.20 16.59
CA LEU A 85 -18.95 -10.52 17.19
C LEU A 85 -19.05 -10.55 18.72
N LEU A 86 -20.25 -10.35 19.25
CA LEU A 86 -20.54 -10.35 20.67
C LEU A 86 -20.95 -11.72 21.21
N ALA A 87 -20.74 -12.81 20.45
CA ALA A 87 -21.11 -14.17 20.88
C ALA A 87 -20.52 -14.58 22.26
N PRO A 88 -19.24 -14.26 22.59
CA PRO A 88 -18.69 -14.55 23.91
C PRO A 88 -19.43 -13.80 25.00
N LEU A 89 -19.76 -12.55 24.76
CA LEU A 89 -20.53 -11.72 25.70
C LEU A 89 -21.97 -12.26 25.90
N ALA A 90 -22.62 -12.62 24.79
CA ALA A 90 -23.96 -13.20 24.81
C ALA A 90 -23.99 -14.53 25.59
N ALA A 91 -22.99 -15.37 25.46
CA ALA A 91 -22.86 -16.62 26.23
C ALA A 91 -22.71 -16.36 27.72
N MET A 92 -21.89 -15.36 28.10
CA MET A 92 -21.69 -15.00 29.51
C MET A 92 -22.94 -14.38 30.13
N ILE A 93 -23.76 -13.66 29.38
CA ILE A 93 -25.03 -13.08 29.86
C ILE A 93 -26.08 -14.17 30.04
N LYS A 94 -26.13 -15.16 29.13
CA LYS A 94 -27.11 -16.27 29.19
C LYS A 94 -26.89 -17.19 30.39
N ASP A 95 -25.64 -17.36 30.81
CA ASP A 95 -25.27 -18.23 31.95
C ASP A 95 -25.63 -17.62 33.32
N LYS A 96 -25.76 -16.29 33.38
CA LYS A 96 -26.14 -15.59 34.65
C LYS A 96 -27.61 -15.19 34.59
N GLN A 97 -28.46 -15.98 35.24
CA GLN A 97 -29.94 -15.82 35.36
C GLN A 97 -30.41 -14.49 36.02
N HIS A 98 -29.52 -13.59 36.41
CA HIS A 98 -29.82 -12.27 36.95
C HIS A 98 -29.28 -11.16 36.06
N ASN A 99 -30.11 -10.28 35.65
CA ASN A 99 -30.01 -9.14 34.73
C ASN A 99 -28.90 -8.09 35.04
N ARG A 100 -27.85 -8.46 35.74
CA ARG A 100 -26.69 -7.60 36.07
C ARG A 100 -25.40 -8.28 35.66
N LEU A 101 -24.71 -7.66 34.73
CA LEU A 101 -23.35 -8.01 34.31
C LEU A 101 -22.35 -7.68 35.44
N SER A 102 -22.19 -8.57 36.43
CA SER A 102 -21.08 -8.44 37.38
C SER A 102 -19.83 -9.08 36.76
N MET A 103 -19.03 -8.29 36.06
CA MET A 103 -17.76 -8.72 35.48
C MET A 103 -16.60 -8.08 36.22
N SER A 104 -15.54 -8.85 36.47
CA SER A 104 -14.27 -8.27 36.92
C SER A 104 -13.64 -7.45 35.80
N ALA A 105 -12.79 -6.46 36.12
CA ALA A 105 -12.08 -5.65 35.15
C ALA A 105 -11.24 -6.50 34.19
N THR A 106 -10.64 -7.58 34.68
CA THR A 106 -9.89 -8.55 33.89
C THR A 106 -10.76 -9.32 32.89
N SER A 107 -11.92 -9.78 33.28
CA SER A 107 -12.87 -10.47 32.39
C SER A 107 -13.39 -9.54 31.30
N LEU A 108 -13.69 -8.27 31.68
CA LEU A 108 -14.09 -7.23 30.73
C LEU A 108 -13.03 -7.02 29.64
N ARG A 109 -11.78 -6.86 30.07
CA ARG A 109 -10.67 -6.65 29.13
C ARG A 109 -10.46 -7.83 28.19
N SER A 110 -10.55 -9.06 28.71
CA SER A 110 -10.45 -10.27 27.89
C SER A 110 -11.55 -10.36 26.83
N VAL A 111 -12.76 -9.92 27.14
CA VAL A 111 -13.88 -9.88 26.18
C VAL A 111 -13.63 -8.81 25.12
N LEU A 112 -13.18 -7.62 25.52
CA LEU A 112 -12.84 -6.53 24.58
C LEU A 112 -11.71 -6.93 23.66
N ASP A 113 -10.63 -7.53 24.16
CA ASP A 113 -9.53 -8.03 23.37
C ASP A 113 -9.98 -9.09 22.35
N GLY A 114 -10.91 -9.97 22.75
CA GLY A 114 -11.53 -10.95 21.86
C GLY A 114 -12.39 -10.34 20.74
N ILE A 115 -13.10 -9.26 21.03
CA ILE A 115 -13.89 -8.52 20.04
C ILE A 115 -12.94 -7.80 19.08
N GLN A 116 -11.90 -7.14 19.58
CA GLN A 116 -10.89 -6.47 18.80
C GLN A 116 -10.21 -7.43 17.81
N ALA A 117 -9.76 -8.59 18.30
CA ALA A 117 -9.12 -9.60 17.46
C ALA A 117 -10.01 -10.05 16.29
N ARG A 118 -11.31 -10.24 16.51
CA ARG A 118 -12.26 -10.59 15.45
C ARG A 118 -12.49 -9.47 14.44
N LEU A 119 -12.50 -8.22 14.88
CA LEU A 119 -12.60 -7.06 13.99
C LEU A 119 -11.37 -6.93 13.12
N ASP A 120 -10.19 -7.17 13.69
CA ASP A 120 -8.92 -7.12 12.97
C ASP A 120 -8.79 -8.26 11.93
N GLU A 121 -9.22 -9.49 12.26
CA GLU A 121 -9.28 -10.63 11.34
C GLU A 121 -10.11 -10.29 10.07
N HIS A 122 -11.27 -9.69 10.24
CA HIS A 122 -12.08 -9.26 9.11
C HIS A 122 -11.39 -8.20 8.25
N ARG A 123 -10.65 -7.30 8.87
CA ARG A 123 -9.91 -6.25 8.18
C ARG A 123 -8.72 -6.79 7.38
N GLU A 124 -8.07 -7.84 7.86
CA GLU A 124 -6.98 -8.51 7.12
C GLU A 124 -7.44 -9.04 5.77
N ILE A 125 -8.64 -9.61 5.69
CA ILE A 125 -9.22 -10.10 4.43
C ILE A 125 -9.42 -8.96 3.43
N SER A 126 -9.94 -7.80 3.88
CA SER A 126 -10.10 -6.62 3.02
C SER A 126 -8.75 -6.16 2.46
N ARG A 127 -7.72 -6.06 3.31
CA ARG A 127 -6.36 -5.67 2.91
C ARG A 127 -5.73 -6.67 1.96
N TYR A 128 -5.96 -7.97 2.17
CA TYR A 128 -5.52 -9.01 1.26
C TYR A 128 -6.12 -8.82 -0.13
N LEU A 129 -7.43 -8.55 -0.25
CA LEU A 129 -8.09 -8.31 -1.53
C LEU A 129 -7.55 -7.07 -2.24
N ILE A 130 -7.25 -5.98 -1.50
CA ILE A 130 -6.60 -4.78 -2.03
C ILE A 130 -5.22 -5.14 -2.61
N THR A 131 -4.44 -5.90 -1.87
CA THR A 131 -3.10 -6.35 -2.31
C THR A 131 -3.19 -7.24 -3.55
N VAL A 132 -4.15 -8.16 -3.59
CA VAL A 132 -4.39 -9.03 -4.75
C VAL A 132 -4.71 -8.21 -6.00
N LEU A 133 -5.50 -7.14 -5.89
CA LEU A 133 -5.80 -6.26 -7.03
C LEU A 133 -4.55 -5.57 -7.57
N ILE A 134 -3.67 -5.09 -6.69
CA ILE A 134 -2.40 -4.48 -7.09
C ILE A 134 -1.53 -5.53 -7.81
N LEU A 135 -1.42 -6.73 -7.23
CA LEU A 135 -0.62 -7.81 -7.80
C LEU A 135 -1.16 -8.30 -9.15
N LEU A 136 -2.49 -8.38 -9.31
CA LEU A 136 -3.11 -8.74 -10.59
C LEU A 136 -2.87 -7.65 -11.64
N GLY A 137 -2.93 -6.37 -11.28
CA GLY A 137 -2.55 -5.26 -12.14
C GLY A 137 -1.09 -5.36 -12.58
N LEU A 138 -0.18 -5.64 -11.65
CA LEU A 138 1.23 -5.84 -11.93
C LEU A 138 1.46 -7.07 -12.83
N LEU A 139 0.82 -8.20 -12.53
CA LEU A 139 0.89 -9.40 -13.37
C LEU A 139 0.46 -9.10 -14.80
N GLY A 140 -0.59 -8.29 -14.96
CA GLY A 140 -1.04 -7.84 -16.28
C GLY A 140 0.00 -7.03 -17.03
N THR A 141 0.78 -6.19 -16.33
CA THR A 141 1.89 -5.45 -16.97
C THR A 141 2.97 -6.41 -17.47
N PHE A 142 3.30 -7.45 -16.71
CA PHE A 142 4.27 -8.47 -17.15
C PHE A 142 3.78 -9.24 -18.38
N ILE A 143 2.52 -9.66 -18.39
CA ILE A 143 1.92 -10.37 -19.52
C ILE A 143 1.92 -9.48 -20.77
N GLY A 144 1.53 -8.21 -20.63
CA GLY A 144 1.51 -7.24 -21.71
C GLY A 144 2.91 -6.95 -22.24
N LEU A 145 3.92 -6.80 -21.37
CA LEU A 145 5.30 -6.60 -21.75
C LEU A 145 5.85 -7.82 -22.51
N LEU A 146 5.60 -9.03 -22.04
CA LEU A 146 6.01 -10.26 -22.70
C LEU A 146 5.38 -10.37 -24.11
N SER A 147 4.10 -10.04 -24.22
CA SER A 147 3.39 -9.98 -25.51
C SER A 147 4.01 -8.94 -26.44
N THR A 148 4.40 -7.77 -25.93
CA THR A 148 5.08 -6.71 -26.69
C THR A 148 6.41 -7.19 -27.23
N ILE A 149 7.25 -7.84 -26.38
CA ILE A 149 8.56 -8.36 -26.80
C ILE A 149 8.40 -9.40 -27.90
N ASN A 150 7.48 -10.34 -27.75
CA ASN A 150 7.21 -11.36 -28.75
C ASN A 150 6.74 -10.74 -30.08
N ALA A 151 5.87 -9.73 -30.02
CA ALA A 151 5.38 -9.03 -31.19
C ALA A 151 6.49 -8.20 -31.88
N VAL A 152 7.38 -7.57 -31.12
CA VAL A 152 8.56 -6.87 -31.69
C VAL A 152 9.49 -7.86 -32.39
N THR A 153 9.75 -9.00 -31.77
CA THR A 153 10.57 -10.05 -32.39
C THR A 153 9.96 -10.53 -33.70
N ALA A 154 8.65 -10.80 -33.70
CA ALA A 154 7.93 -11.19 -34.92
C ALA A 154 7.93 -10.09 -35.99
N ALA A 155 7.81 -8.82 -35.61
CA ALA A 155 7.89 -7.68 -36.51
C ALA A 155 9.26 -7.59 -37.18
N ILE A 156 10.33 -7.77 -36.40
CA ILE A 156 11.71 -7.71 -36.95
C ILE A 156 11.99 -8.90 -37.87
N THR A 157 11.58 -10.11 -37.49
CA THR A 157 11.82 -11.31 -38.34
C THR A 157 10.92 -11.37 -39.56
N GLY A 158 9.75 -10.71 -39.53
CA GLY A 158 8.83 -10.63 -40.68
C GLY A 158 9.11 -9.52 -41.68
N LEU A 159 10.06 -8.61 -41.39
CA LEU A 159 10.49 -7.58 -42.32
C LEU A 159 11.41 -8.19 -43.38
N GLU A 160 10.79 -8.87 -44.40
CA GLU A 160 11.48 -9.22 -45.62
C GLU A 160 11.67 -7.97 -46.48
N ILE A 161 12.92 -7.51 -46.64
CA ILE A 161 13.29 -6.38 -47.51
C ILE A 161 13.33 -6.86 -48.98
N THR A 162 12.27 -7.52 -49.43
CA THR A 162 12.17 -8.10 -50.77
C THR A 162 11.08 -7.42 -51.60
N GLY A 163 11.08 -6.09 -51.65
CA GLY A 163 10.09 -5.39 -52.48
C GLY A 163 10.60 -3.99 -52.88
N SER A 164 10.55 -3.69 -54.15
CA SER A 164 10.89 -2.39 -54.72
C SER A 164 9.76 -1.33 -54.59
N ASP A 165 8.64 -1.65 -53.89
CA ASP A 165 7.54 -0.70 -53.69
C ASP A 165 7.57 -0.11 -52.28
N PRO A 166 7.91 1.19 -52.14
CA PRO A 166 7.94 1.86 -50.84
C PRO A 166 6.60 1.91 -50.11
N ALA A 167 5.49 1.90 -50.84
CA ALA A 167 4.14 1.94 -50.23
C ALA A 167 3.82 0.60 -49.53
N ALA A 168 4.14 -0.52 -50.18
CA ALA A 168 3.95 -1.84 -49.57
C ALA A 168 4.84 -2.05 -48.33
N LEU A 169 6.07 -1.53 -48.33
CA LEU A 169 6.97 -1.57 -47.17
C LEU A 169 6.41 -0.75 -46.00
N PHE A 170 5.84 0.42 -46.30
CA PHE A 170 5.21 1.25 -45.24
C PHE A 170 3.98 0.59 -44.63
N ASP A 171 3.12 -0.04 -45.44
CA ASP A 171 1.95 -0.76 -44.94
C ASP A 171 2.34 -1.99 -44.11
N ASN A 172 3.36 -2.74 -44.51
CA ASN A 172 3.92 -3.85 -43.77
C ASN A 172 4.51 -3.38 -42.42
N LEU A 173 5.24 -2.28 -42.40
CA LEU A 173 5.79 -1.70 -41.16
C LEU A 173 4.65 -1.26 -40.21
N LYS A 174 3.62 -0.60 -40.73
CA LYS A 174 2.45 -0.17 -39.98
C LYS A 174 1.73 -1.37 -39.38
N GLN A 175 1.55 -2.45 -40.12
CA GLN A 175 0.91 -3.68 -39.65
C GLN A 175 1.78 -4.39 -38.59
N SER A 176 3.08 -4.44 -38.78
CA SER A 176 4.03 -5.04 -37.85
C SER A 176 4.08 -4.32 -36.49
N LEU A 177 3.81 -3.02 -36.45
CA LEU A 177 3.75 -2.23 -35.21
C LEU A 177 2.44 -2.41 -34.42
N GLN A 178 1.39 -2.95 -35.01
CA GLN A 178 0.11 -3.16 -34.30
C GLN A 178 0.24 -4.15 -33.15
N GLY A 179 1.03 -5.21 -33.30
CA GLY A 179 1.25 -6.21 -32.27
C GLY A 179 1.90 -5.63 -30.99
N PRO A 180 3.05 -4.96 -31.11
CA PRO A 180 3.69 -4.29 -29.97
C PRO A 180 2.80 -3.26 -29.29
N LEU A 181 2.04 -2.47 -30.04
CA LEU A 181 1.09 -1.50 -29.49
C LEU A 181 -0.06 -2.18 -28.72
N ALA A 182 -0.57 -3.30 -29.22
CA ALA A 182 -1.61 -4.08 -28.53
C ALA A 182 -1.09 -4.67 -27.20
N GLY A 183 0.16 -5.19 -27.17
CA GLY A 183 0.79 -5.68 -25.95
C GLY A 183 0.96 -4.58 -24.89
N MET A 184 1.39 -3.38 -25.30
CA MET A 184 1.42 -2.23 -24.38
C MET A 184 0.03 -1.85 -23.90
N GLY A 185 -1.01 -1.87 -24.76
CA GLY A 185 -2.39 -1.64 -24.39
C GLY A 185 -2.88 -2.61 -23.32
N THR A 186 -2.51 -3.88 -23.43
CA THR A 186 -2.79 -4.90 -22.39
C THR A 186 -2.12 -4.56 -21.05
N ALA A 187 -0.83 -4.19 -21.07
CA ALA A 187 -0.10 -3.83 -19.86
C ALA A 187 -0.74 -2.64 -19.15
N PHE A 188 -1.00 -1.55 -19.87
CA PHE A 188 -1.60 -0.35 -19.30
C PHE A 188 -3.02 -0.56 -18.80
N SER A 189 -3.85 -1.31 -19.55
CA SER A 189 -5.23 -1.56 -19.15
C SER A 189 -5.31 -2.34 -17.85
N ALA A 190 -4.54 -3.43 -17.71
CA ALA A 190 -4.52 -4.24 -16.51
C ALA A 190 -4.06 -3.45 -15.27
N SER A 191 -3.00 -2.64 -15.43
CA SER A 191 -2.51 -1.75 -14.36
C SER A 191 -3.55 -0.71 -13.97
N LEU A 192 -4.23 -0.10 -14.93
CA LEU A 192 -5.28 0.88 -14.68
C LEU A 192 -6.44 0.28 -13.88
N PHE A 193 -6.94 -0.90 -14.27
CA PHE A 193 -8.03 -1.57 -13.55
C PHE A 193 -7.60 -2.05 -12.18
N GLY A 194 -6.40 -2.64 -12.05
CA GLY A 194 -5.86 -3.09 -10.76
C GLY A 194 -5.66 -1.95 -9.76
N LEU A 195 -5.03 -0.85 -10.21
CA LEU A 195 -4.78 0.31 -9.37
C LEU A 195 -6.08 1.05 -8.99
N SER A 196 -6.97 1.29 -9.96
CA SER A 196 -8.26 1.94 -9.70
C SER A 196 -9.14 1.11 -8.76
N GLY A 197 -9.19 -0.21 -8.96
CA GLY A 197 -9.90 -1.13 -8.09
C GLY A 197 -9.33 -1.14 -6.66
N SER A 198 -8.01 -1.20 -6.52
CA SER A 198 -7.35 -1.16 -5.21
C SER A 198 -7.58 0.16 -4.48
N LEU A 199 -7.56 1.30 -5.19
CA LEU A 199 -7.84 2.61 -4.63
C LEU A 199 -9.28 2.71 -4.10
N LEU A 200 -10.25 2.22 -4.89
CA LEU A 200 -11.65 2.19 -4.48
C LEU A 200 -11.86 1.30 -3.26
N LEU A 201 -11.32 0.07 -3.27
CA LEU A 201 -11.39 -0.82 -2.11
C LEU A 201 -10.71 -0.23 -0.89
N GLY A 202 -9.55 0.41 -1.05
CA GLY A 202 -8.82 1.08 0.03
C GLY A 202 -9.65 2.20 0.67
N TYR A 203 -10.36 2.99 -0.14
CA TYR A 203 -11.29 4.00 0.38
C TYR A 203 -12.43 3.36 1.17
N LEU A 204 -13.04 2.28 0.64
CA LEU A 204 -14.12 1.57 1.35
C LEU A 204 -13.62 0.92 2.65
N ASP A 205 -12.43 0.30 2.64
CA ASP A 205 -11.80 -0.27 3.84
C ASP A 205 -11.52 0.79 4.92
N LEU A 206 -11.10 1.99 4.51
CA LEU A 206 -10.93 3.12 5.43
C LEU A 206 -12.24 3.51 6.11
N GLN A 207 -13.35 3.55 5.38
CA GLN A 207 -14.67 3.86 5.96
C GLN A 207 -15.16 2.72 6.85
N ALA A 208 -14.94 1.46 6.45
CA ALA A 208 -15.26 0.29 7.26
C ALA A 208 -14.45 0.29 8.57
N GLY A 209 -13.15 0.61 8.51
CA GLY A 209 -12.30 0.73 9.70
C GLY A 209 -12.79 1.80 10.68
N ARG A 210 -13.29 2.94 10.15
CA ARG A 210 -13.93 3.97 11.01
C ARG A 210 -15.21 3.45 11.68
N ALA A 211 -16.03 2.65 10.96
CA ALA A 211 -17.22 2.03 11.53
C ALA A 211 -16.85 1.05 12.65
N HIS A 212 -15.83 0.22 12.43
CA HIS A 212 -15.33 -0.75 13.41
C HIS A 212 -14.80 -0.08 14.69
N ASN A 213 -13.95 0.92 14.52
CA ASN A 213 -13.35 1.63 15.66
C ASN A 213 -14.42 2.34 16.49
N ARG A 214 -15.43 2.93 15.83
CA ARG A 214 -16.54 3.58 16.53
C ARG A 214 -17.40 2.57 17.26
N PHE A 215 -17.72 1.44 16.62
CA PHE A 215 -18.45 0.34 17.26
C PHE A 215 -17.70 -0.19 18.47
N PHE A 216 -16.39 -0.42 18.36
CA PHE A 216 -15.56 -0.89 19.45
C PHE A 216 -15.56 0.09 20.63
N GLY A 217 -15.36 1.39 20.38
CA GLY A 217 -15.45 2.41 21.44
C GLY A 217 -16.80 2.46 22.12
N ASP A 218 -17.91 2.41 21.35
CA ASP A 218 -19.27 2.38 21.92
C ASP A 218 -19.51 1.13 22.81
N VAL A 219 -18.93 -0.04 22.42
CA VAL A 219 -19.01 -1.29 23.20
C VAL A 219 -18.18 -1.17 24.47
N GLU A 220 -16.96 -0.63 24.37
CA GLU A 220 -16.07 -0.40 25.51
C GLU A 220 -16.71 0.53 26.54
N ASP A 221 -17.26 1.66 26.10
CA ASP A 221 -17.96 2.61 26.97
C ASP A 221 -19.16 1.97 27.68
N TRP A 222 -19.96 1.21 26.92
CA TRP A 222 -21.12 0.52 27.47
C TRP A 222 -20.74 -0.52 28.51
N LEU A 223 -19.75 -1.36 28.24
CA LEU A 223 -19.28 -2.39 29.16
C LEU A 223 -18.63 -1.79 30.41
N SER A 224 -17.84 -0.72 30.23
CA SER A 224 -17.21 0.00 31.34
C SER A 224 -18.25 0.65 32.28
N ALA A 225 -19.32 1.20 31.71
CA ALA A 225 -20.44 1.73 32.51
C ALA A 225 -21.11 0.64 33.33
N GLN A 226 -21.31 -0.57 32.78
CA GLN A 226 -21.89 -1.71 33.51
C GLN A 226 -20.95 -2.19 34.64
N ALA A 227 -19.64 -2.25 34.40
CA ALA A 227 -18.68 -2.63 35.44
C ALA A 227 -18.63 -1.63 36.60
N LYS A 228 -18.68 -0.32 36.32
CA LYS A 228 -18.75 0.74 37.35
C LYS A 228 -20.01 0.67 38.19
N LEU A 229 -21.18 0.39 37.60
CA LEU A 229 -22.44 0.24 38.31
C LEU A 229 -22.40 -0.94 39.30
N THR A 230 -21.70 -2.01 38.97
CA THR A 230 -21.55 -3.18 39.84
C THR A 230 -20.62 -2.90 41.01
N THR A 231 -19.56 -2.10 40.80
CA THR A 231 -18.63 -1.69 41.86
C THR A 231 -19.22 -0.59 42.76
N GLY A 232 -20.03 0.32 42.20
CA GLY A 232 -20.67 1.41 42.93
C GLY A 232 -21.95 1.01 43.69
N GLY A 233 -22.66 -0.02 43.19
CA GLY A 233 -23.90 -0.51 43.86
C GLY A 233 -23.66 -1.32 45.13
N SER A 234 -22.44 -1.72 45.39
CA SER A 234 -22.01 -2.42 46.62
C SER A 234 -21.63 -1.46 47.76
N MET A 235 -21.61 -0.14 47.49
CA MET A 235 -21.20 0.85 48.52
C MET A 235 -22.35 1.54 49.27
N ILE A 236 -23.61 1.14 49.00
CA ILE A 236 -24.76 1.75 49.70
C ILE A 236 -25.57 0.64 50.40
N GLU A 237 -24.95 -0.09 51.27
CA GLU A 237 -25.67 -0.68 52.43
C GLU A 237 -24.65 -1.28 53.40
N GLY A 238 -24.45 -0.55 54.52
CA GLY A 238 -24.09 -1.10 55.80
C GLY A 238 -22.64 -1.55 56.00
N ASP A 239 -21.92 -0.71 56.78
CA ASP A 239 -20.92 -1.16 57.76
C ASP A 239 -19.85 -2.19 57.24
N GLN A 240 -19.08 -1.81 56.24
CA GLN A 240 -17.85 -2.57 55.93
C GLN A 240 -16.69 -2.01 56.76
N PRO A 241 -15.97 -2.86 57.49
CA PRO A 241 -14.84 -2.42 58.31
C PRO A 241 -13.72 -1.80 57.43
N VAL A 242 -13.17 -0.71 57.92
CA VAL A 242 -12.05 0.06 57.29
C VAL A 242 -10.93 -0.79 56.64
N PRO A 243 -10.64 -2.02 57.08
CA PRO A 243 -9.68 -2.90 56.40
C PRO A 243 -10.03 -3.29 54.98
N ALA A 244 -11.33 -3.47 54.64
CA ALA A 244 -11.74 -3.89 53.28
C ALA A 244 -11.57 -2.77 52.24
N TYR A 245 -11.79 -1.51 52.64
CA TYR A 245 -11.54 -0.36 51.79
C TYR A 245 -10.05 -0.16 51.48
N ILE A 246 -9.21 -0.32 52.51
CA ILE A 246 -7.73 -0.24 52.35
C ILE A 246 -7.24 -1.38 51.50
N GLN A 247 -7.80 -2.56 51.62
CA GLN A 247 -7.44 -3.73 50.80
C GLN A 247 -7.80 -3.53 49.32
N ALA A 248 -8.99 -2.97 49.02
CA ALA A 248 -9.41 -2.62 47.68
C ALA A 248 -8.54 -1.51 47.04
N LEU A 249 -8.13 -0.53 47.85
CA LEU A 249 -7.21 0.53 47.41
C LEU A 249 -5.78 -0.02 47.12
N LEU A 250 -5.31 -0.94 47.97
CA LEU A 250 -4.03 -1.63 47.75
C LEU A 250 -4.07 -2.52 46.53
N GLU A 251 -5.15 -3.22 46.26
CA GLU A 251 -5.33 -4.04 45.08
C GLU A 251 -5.37 -3.16 43.82
N GLN A 252 -6.06 -2.02 43.84
CA GLN A 252 -6.10 -1.05 42.74
C GLN A 252 -4.75 -0.40 42.49
N THR A 253 -3.96 -0.09 43.54
CA THR A 253 -2.62 0.45 43.40
C THR A 253 -1.64 -0.60 42.84
N ALA A 254 -1.77 -1.87 43.30
CA ALA A 254 -0.98 -2.98 42.78
C ALA A 254 -1.26 -3.23 41.30
N GLU A 255 -2.54 -3.19 40.89
CA GLU A 255 -2.94 -3.32 39.47
C GLU A 255 -2.43 -2.15 38.60
N SER A 256 -2.46 -0.93 39.14
CA SER A 256 -1.91 0.25 38.47
C SER A 256 -0.40 0.16 38.29
N LEU A 257 0.32 -0.37 39.28
CA LEU A 257 1.77 -0.61 39.21
C LEU A 257 2.11 -1.71 38.20
N ASP A 258 1.34 -2.80 38.14
CA ASP A 258 1.54 -3.87 37.15
C ASP A 258 1.28 -3.35 35.71
N ASN A 259 0.27 -2.53 35.52
CA ASN A 259 0.00 -1.88 34.22
C ASN A 259 1.12 -0.90 33.83
N LEU A 260 1.65 -0.12 34.77
CA LEU A 260 2.81 0.75 34.56
C LEU A 260 4.06 -0.07 34.18
N GLN A 261 4.33 -1.15 34.89
CA GLN A 261 5.46 -2.04 34.61
C GLN A 261 5.35 -2.66 33.20
N ARG A 262 4.13 -3.11 32.82
CA ARG A 262 3.89 -3.64 31.46
C ARG A 262 4.05 -2.57 30.38
N THR A 263 3.61 -1.35 30.65
CA THR A 263 3.75 -0.22 29.71
C THR A 263 5.25 0.14 29.54
N ILE A 264 6.00 0.20 30.62
CA ILE A 264 7.45 0.45 30.59
C ILE A 264 8.17 -0.66 29.80
N SER A 265 7.84 -1.92 30.07
CA SER A 265 8.44 -3.05 29.35
C SER A 265 8.13 -3.04 27.86
N ARG A 266 6.91 -2.65 27.44
CA ARG A 266 6.56 -2.46 26.03
C ARG A 266 7.31 -1.30 25.41
N THR A 267 7.39 -0.16 26.09
CA THR A 267 8.14 1.01 25.61
C THR A 267 9.62 0.70 25.44
N GLU A 268 10.22 -0.10 26.33
CA GLU A 268 11.60 -0.55 26.17
C GLU A 268 11.77 -1.51 24.99
N ALA A 269 10.83 -2.44 24.77
CA ALA A 269 10.85 -3.33 23.62
C ALA A 269 10.70 -2.56 22.29
N ASP A 270 9.80 -1.58 22.25
CA ASP A 270 9.60 -0.71 21.09
C ASP A 270 10.83 0.17 20.81
N ARG A 271 11.49 0.66 21.86
CA ARG A 271 12.73 1.41 21.76
C ARG A 271 13.90 0.57 21.21
N LEU A 272 14.00 -0.68 21.65
CA LEU A 272 14.99 -1.63 21.11
C LEU A 272 14.71 -1.98 19.66
N ALA A 273 13.44 -2.18 19.30
CA ALA A 273 13.01 -2.40 17.91
C ALA A 273 13.31 -1.18 17.03
N ALA A 274 13.01 0.03 17.49
CA ALA A 274 13.34 1.26 16.79
C ALA A 274 14.86 1.41 16.61
N SER A 275 15.66 1.14 17.64
CA SER A 275 17.13 1.17 17.57
C SER A 275 17.68 0.16 16.54
N ASN A 276 17.13 -1.04 16.50
CA ASN A 276 17.49 -2.04 15.48
C ASN A 276 17.11 -1.59 14.06
N ASN A 277 15.94 -0.99 13.89
CA ASN A 277 15.51 -0.45 12.59
C ASN A 277 16.43 0.68 12.12
N PHE A 278 16.88 1.55 13.03
CA PHE A 278 17.88 2.59 12.71
C PHE A 278 19.22 1.99 12.29
N LYS A 279 19.66 0.91 12.94
CA LYS A 279 20.89 0.20 12.56
C LYS A 279 20.77 -0.41 11.15
N VAL A 280 19.67 -1.09 10.86
CA VAL A 280 19.40 -1.65 9.53
C VAL A 280 19.32 -0.55 8.46
N LEU A 281 18.72 0.60 8.78
CA LEU A 281 18.68 1.75 7.89
C LEU A 281 20.08 2.32 7.61
N ALA A 282 20.92 2.42 8.64
CA ALA A 282 22.30 2.85 8.49
C ALA A 282 23.12 1.88 7.62
N ASP A 283 22.94 0.58 7.81
CA ASP A 283 23.61 -0.45 6.99
C ASP A 283 23.15 -0.38 5.52
N HIS A 284 21.86 -0.14 5.27
CA HIS A 284 21.34 0.08 3.91
C HIS A 284 21.90 1.36 3.27
N MET A 285 22.04 2.45 4.04
CA MET A 285 22.66 3.69 3.56
C MET A 285 24.13 3.48 3.18
N ILE A 286 24.87 2.70 3.94
CA ILE A 286 26.26 2.34 3.62
C ILE A 286 26.31 1.53 2.33
N ALA A 287 25.46 0.51 2.19
CA ALA A 287 25.38 -0.32 0.98
C ALA A 287 25.02 0.51 -0.27
N LEU A 288 24.10 1.47 -0.13
CA LEU A 288 23.70 2.38 -1.21
C LEU A 288 24.84 3.31 -1.61
N THR A 289 25.61 3.78 -0.64
CA THR A 289 26.82 4.60 -0.87
C THR A 289 27.90 3.81 -1.63
N ASP A 290 28.11 2.55 -1.27
CA ASP A 290 29.06 1.68 -1.95
C ASP A 290 28.60 1.32 -3.37
N GLN A 291 27.31 1.10 -3.57
CA GLN A 291 26.72 0.89 -4.90
C GLN A 291 26.90 2.12 -5.79
N LEU A 292 26.68 3.33 -5.24
CA LEU A 292 26.94 4.58 -5.98
C LEU A 292 28.40 4.75 -6.35
N ARG A 293 29.35 4.39 -5.46
CA ARG A 293 30.77 4.40 -5.76
C ARG A 293 31.13 3.43 -6.89
N ALA A 294 30.58 2.21 -6.84
CA ALA A 294 30.78 1.22 -7.90
C ALA A 294 30.26 1.72 -9.25
N GLN A 295 29.07 2.36 -9.28
CA GLN A 295 28.52 2.98 -10.50
C GLN A 295 29.43 4.11 -11.01
N GLN A 296 29.97 4.96 -10.13
CA GLN A 296 30.91 6.01 -10.52
C GLN A 296 32.18 5.43 -11.17
N GLN A 297 32.70 4.30 -10.67
CA GLN A 297 33.86 3.63 -11.29
C GLN A 297 33.53 3.09 -12.68
N VAL A 298 32.33 2.52 -12.87
CA VAL A 298 31.91 2.04 -14.19
C VAL A 298 31.78 3.20 -15.18
N VAL A 299 31.20 4.32 -14.78
CA VAL A 299 31.07 5.52 -15.62
C VAL A 299 32.47 6.08 -15.97
N GLN A 300 33.41 6.07 -15.03
CA GLN A 300 34.77 6.54 -15.25
C GLN A 300 35.51 5.65 -16.25
N ARG A 301 35.40 4.32 -16.16
CA ARG A 301 35.93 3.38 -17.14
C ARG A 301 35.29 3.54 -18.52
N LEU A 302 33.99 3.80 -18.57
CA LEU A 302 33.29 4.10 -19.83
C LEU A 302 33.85 5.36 -20.50
N MET A 303 34.15 6.41 -19.74
CA MET A 303 34.77 7.64 -20.25
C MET A 303 36.21 7.40 -20.75
N GLU A 304 37.00 6.62 -20.03
CA GLU A 304 38.34 6.23 -20.46
C GLU A 304 38.29 5.45 -21.79
N THR A 305 37.42 4.43 -21.87
CA THR A 305 37.23 3.64 -23.11
C THR A 305 36.74 4.51 -24.28
N GLN A 306 35.88 5.49 -24.00
CA GLN A 306 35.39 6.43 -25.02
C GLN A 306 36.47 7.37 -25.49
N THR A 307 37.38 7.80 -24.62
CA THR A 307 38.56 8.61 -24.98
C THR A 307 39.53 7.81 -25.86
N ASP A 308 39.77 6.55 -25.49
CA ASP A 308 40.62 5.64 -26.27
C ASP A 308 40.02 5.36 -27.66
N MET A 309 38.68 5.16 -27.72
CA MET A 309 37.98 4.96 -28.99
C MET A 309 38.06 6.20 -29.90
N ARG A 310 38.02 7.42 -29.35
CA ARG A 310 38.25 8.65 -30.09
C ARG A 310 39.67 8.68 -30.72
N GLY A 311 40.66 8.24 -29.96
CA GLY A 311 42.04 8.13 -30.46
C GLY A 311 42.17 7.15 -31.64
N VAL A 312 41.45 6.02 -31.56
CA VAL A 312 41.40 5.02 -32.64
C VAL A 312 40.67 5.57 -33.87
N ILE A 313 39.54 6.23 -33.70
CA ILE A 313 38.77 6.84 -34.79
C ILE A 313 39.57 7.96 -35.46
N ALA A 314 40.28 8.79 -34.68
CA ALA A 314 41.14 9.85 -35.21
C ALA A 314 42.29 9.26 -36.05
N LYS A 315 42.93 8.18 -35.57
CA LYS A 315 43.95 7.46 -36.35
C LYS A 315 43.38 6.82 -37.61
N LEU A 316 42.17 6.26 -37.55
CA LEU A 316 41.47 5.70 -38.72
C LEU A 316 41.15 6.79 -39.75
N ALA A 317 40.72 7.95 -39.29
CA ALA A 317 40.45 9.12 -40.14
C ALA A 317 41.74 9.65 -40.80
N ASP A 318 42.87 9.67 -40.08
CA ASP A 318 44.17 10.08 -40.59
C ASP A 318 44.72 9.09 -41.64
N VAL A 319 44.61 7.78 -41.37
CA VAL A 319 44.94 6.73 -42.33
C VAL A 319 44.03 6.79 -43.55
N ALA A 320 42.76 7.11 -43.40
CA ALA A 320 41.82 7.31 -44.50
C ALA A 320 42.13 8.57 -45.34
N GLN A 321 42.80 9.56 -44.76
CA GLN A 321 43.27 10.77 -45.51
C GLN A 321 44.58 10.57 -46.28
N HIS A 322 45.45 9.71 -45.75
CA HIS A 322 46.82 9.57 -46.31
C HIS A 322 47.07 8.24 -47.02
N GLY A 323 46.19 7.23 -46.87
CA GLY A 323 46.37 5.91 -47.49
C GLY A 323 45.13 5.42 -48.20
N GLY A 324 45.07 5.58 -49.50
CA GLY A 324 44.38 4.88 -50.58
C GLY A 324 43.22 3.89 -50.34
N PHE A 325 42.46 3.99 -49.34
CA PHE A 325 41.16 3.33 -49.25
C PHE A 325 40.08 4.33 -49.70
N GLY A 326 39.43 4.04 -50.84
CA GLY A 326 38.39 4.86 -51.45
C GLY A 326 37.15 4.98 -50.57
N ILE A 327 37.25 5.76 -49.50
CA ILE A 327 36.08 6.13 -48.66
C ILE A 327 35.39 7.28 -49.40
N ASP A 328 34.18 6.97 -49.90
CA ASP A 328 33.24 7.90 -50.50
C ASP A 328 33.04 9.16 -49.62
N PRO A 329 32.87 10.36 -50.17
CA PRO A 329 32.61 11.61 -49.46
C PRO A 329 31.47 11.52 -48.44
N ASN A 330 30.47 10.68 -48.72
CA ASN A 330 29.33 10.43 -47.78
C ASN A 330 29.79 9.71 -46.51
N SER A 331 30.68 8.73 -46.60
CA SER A 331 31.23 8.00 -45.45
C SER A 331 32.07 8.92 -44.56
N ARG A 332 32.75 9.91 -45.09
CA ARG A 332 33.46 10.95 -44.29
C ARG A 332 32.49 11.84 -43.54
N THR A 333 31.36 12.18 -44.14
CA THR A 333 30.32 12.97 -43.49
C THR A 333 29.66 12.18 -42.38
N HIS A 334 29.41 10.88 -42.58
CA HIS A 334 28.87 10.00 -41.54
C HIS A 334 29.81 9.83 -40.34
N LEU A 335 31.13 9.67 -40.57
CA LEU A 335 32.14 9.60 -39.51
C LEU A 335 32.20 10.90 -38.68
N ARG A 336 32.12 12.07 -39.33
CA ARG A 336 32.04 13.36 -38.64
C ARG A 336 30.75 13.50 -37.80
N ASN A 337 29.65 13.03 -38.35
CA ASN A 337 28.39 13.07 -37.63
C ASN A 337 28.39 12.13 -36.40
N ILE A 338 29.04 10.95 -36.51
CA ILE A 338 29.23 10.02 -35.40
C ILE A 338 30.10 10.65 -34.30
N ASP A 339 31.22 11.33 -34.68
CA ASP A 339 32.07 12.02 -33.70
C ASP A 339 31.33 13.15 -32.98
N ALA A 340 30.53 13.94 -33.71
CA ALA A 340 29.71 14.99 -33.13
C ALA A 340 28.59 14.43 -32.20
N LEU A 341 28.01 13.29 -32.57
CA LEU A 341 27.01 12.59 -31.74
C LEU A 341 27.62 12.01 -30.46
N LEU A 342 28.79 11.40 -30.55
CA LEU A 342 29.56 10.87 -29.42
C LEU A 342 29.98 11.98 -28.45
N ALA A 343 30.39 13.15 -29.00
CA ALA A 343 30.70 14.32 -28.18
C ALA A 343 29.48 14.81 -27.38
N ARG A 344 28.34 14.97 -28.04
CA ARG A 344 27.08 15.39 -27.37
C ARG A 344 26.63 14.38 -26.29
N MET A 345 26.72 13.09 -26.61
CA MET A 345 26.36 12.03 -25.67
C MET A 345 27.28 12.02 -24.44
N ALA A 346 28.56 12.34 -24.59
CA ALA A 346 29.49 12.50 -23.46
C ALA A 346 29.14 13.69 -22.59
N ASP A 347 28.78 14.82 -23.20
CA ASP A 347 28.35 16.03 -22.47
C ASP A 347 27.01 15.84 -21.75
N ASP A 348 26.05 15.17 -22.39
CA ASP A 348 24.74 14.87 -21.79
C ASP A 348 24.87 13.91 -20.58
N ILE A 349 25.74 12.89 -20.68
CA ILE A 349 26.04 11.98 -19.57
C ILE A 349 26.73 12.72 -18.42
N ALA A 350 27.66 13.64 -18.71
CA ALA A 350 28.35 14.43 -17.71
C ALA A 350 27.39 15.41 -16.99
N ALA A 351 26.50 16.07 -17.73
CA ALA A 351 25.48 16.96 -17.19
C ALA A 351 24.42 16.20 -16.36
N GLY A 352 23.93 15.06 -16.88
CA GLY A 352 22.97 14.21 -16.17
C GLY A 352 23.53 13.70 -14.84
N ARG A 353 24.81 13.34 -14.80
CA ARG A 353 25.50 12.93 -13.56
C ARG A 353 25.59 14.07 -12.55
N HIS A 354 25.93 15.27 -13.00
CA HIS A 354 26.05 16.42 -12.08
C HIS A 354 24.71 16.74 -11.46
N ASN A 355 23.63 16.73 -12.23
CA ASN A 355 22.28 16.97 -11.74
C ASN A 355 21.83 15.87 -10.77
N ALA A 356 22.03 14.60 -11.09
CA ALA A 356 21.66 13.48 -10.21
C ALA A 356 22.42 13.53 -8.87
N VAL A 357 23.70 13.88 -8.86
CA VAL A 357 24.49 14.03 -7.62
C VAL A 357 24.01 15.24 -6.80
N GLN A 358 23.63 16.32 -7.43
CA GLN A 358 23.08 17.52 -6.75
C GLN A 358 21.71 17.21 -6.13
N GLU A 359 20.85 16.50 -6.86
CA GLU A 359 19.52 16.11 -6.40
C GLU A 359 19.61 15.16 -5.20
N LEU A 360 20.43 14.10 -5.30
CA LEU A 360 20.71 13.19 -4.17
C LEU A 360 21.27 13.94 -2.95
N ARG A 361 22.17 14.91 -3.16
CA ARG A 361 22.74 15.71 -2.08
C ARG A 361 21.69 16.58 -1.39
N SER A 362 20.75 17.12 -2.15
CA SER A 362 19.62 17.91 -1.62
C SER A 362 18.66 17.02 -0.82
N GLU A 363 18.33 15.83 -1.32
CA GLU A 363 17.44 14.87 -0.63
C GLU A 363 18.06 14.33 0.66
N ILE A 364 19.37 13.97 0.64
CA ILE A 364 20.08 13.55 1.85
C ILE A 364 20.11 14.67 2.90
N LYS A 365 20.29 15.93 2.46
CA LYS A 365 20.27 17.09 3.38
C LYS A 365 18.89 17.32 3.98
N LEU A 366 17.84 17.08 3.21
CA LEU A 366 16.46 17.20 3.64
C LEU A 366 16.09 16.07 4.62
N LEU A 367 16.49 14.83 4.32
CA LEU A 367 16.37 13.67 5.22
C LEU A 367 17.11 13.89 6.55
N THR A 368 18.35 14.37 6.50
CA THR A 368 19.14 14.67 7.70
C THR A 368 18.47 15.73 8.55
N ARG A 369 17.89 16.75 7.92
CA ARG A 369 17.16 17.82 8.63
C ARG A 369 15.85 17.30 9.25
N THR A 370 15.14 16.42 8.55
CA THR A 370 13.89 15.81 9.04
C THR A 370 14.18 14.89 10.23
N ILE A 371 15.25 14.10 10.17
CA ILE A 371 15.70 13.24 11.27
C ILE A 371 16.14 14.09 12.47
N ALA A 372 16.88 15.17 12.25
CA ALA A 372 17.32 16.07 13.32
C ALA A 372 16.13 16.78 14.00
N VAL A 373 15.12 17.17 13.25
CA VAL A 373 13.88 17.76 13.79
C VAL A 373 13.07 16.71 14.56
N ALA A 374 12.94 15.49 14.05
CA ALA A 374 12.26 14.41 14.74
C ALA A 374 12.97 14.03 16.06
N ALA A 375 14.30 13.94 16.06
CA ALA A 375 15.10 13.70 17.26
C ALA A 375 15.05 14.87 18.27
N GLY A 376 14.99 16.12 17.79
CA GLY A 376 14.86 17.30 18.63
C GLY A 376 13.48 17.46 19.29
N MET A 377 12.40 17.00 18.66
CA MET A 377 11.07 17.01 19.24
C MET A 377 10.90 15.97 20.37
N GLU A 378 11.66 14.89 20.34
CA GLU A 378 11.65 13.88 21.39
C GLU A 378 12.32 14.39 22.68
N GLN A 379 13.36 15.23 22.58
CA GLN A 379 14.01 15.87 23.73
C GLN A 379 13.16 16.95 24.41
N GLN A 380 12.26 17.60 23.69
CA GLN A 380 11.32 18.59 24.24
C GLN A 380 10.07 17.97 24.90
N ARG A 381 9.77 16.69 24.62
CA ARG A 381 8.66 15.96 25.28
C ARG A 381 9.09 15.24 26.57
N SER A 382 10.38 15.13 26.82
CA SER A 382 10.96 14.48 28.01
C SER A 382 11.47 15.45 29.08
N SER A 383 11.32 16.75 28.90
CA SER A 383 11.50 17.82 29.88
C SER A 383 10.14 18.44 30.27
#